data_31ae5abe0519144ab418ebad407c2109
#
_entry.id   31ae5abe0519144ab418ebad407c2109
#
_cell.length_a   1.000
_cell.length_b   1.000
_cell.length_c   1.000
_cell.angle_alpha   90.00
_cell.angle_beta   90.00
_cell.angle_gamma   90.00
#
_symmetry.space_group_name_H-M   'P 1'
#
loop_
_entity.id
_entity.type
_entity.pdbx_description
1 polymer ?
#
loop_
_entity_poly.entity_id
_entity_poly.type
_entity_poly.pdbx_seq_one_letter_code
_entity_poly.pdbx_strand_id
1 'polypeptide(L)'
;TDASNPLSTGLSASPGNDIESILAVCNNLSLSQTEILTEEDAEVAPFAGKTNIEWVRVNLSPEAIEIRNLLRNLMKKRLSRMKSIGISIPSSSSLSERDLQQLRSQIQSQIDAGNGDGYEALSLHAELRKIKVGINYVETQSVDALNQYLERQKNASRTSGASKAAQRFISDPLTQQAKHLAKKHQRLHPKFETVRVLIAEELGIAGGVRVIVFTESRDTADSLTEFLSPIFPTERFVGQTTRDGSSG
;
A
#
# COMPACT_ATOMS: atom_id res chain seq x y z
N THR A 1 0.54 1.50 44.52
CA THR A 1 1.43 2.37 45.32
C THR A 1 1.04 3.79 45.04
N ASP A 2 0.37 4.40 46.06
CA ASP A 2 -0.03 5.79 45.99
C ASP A 2 1.18 6.68 46.18
N ALA A 3 1.81 7.06 45.07
CA ALA A 3 2.84 8.11 45.07
C ALA A 3 2.15 9.46 45.20
N SER A 4 2.49 10.22 46.23
CA SER A 4 1.91 11.55 46.49
C SER A 4 2.30 12.58 45.41
N ASN A 5 3.21 12.25 44.51
CA ASN A 5 3.66 13.12 43.37
C ASN A 5 4.21 12.22 42.25
N PRO A 6 3.38 11.61 41.41
CA PRO A 6 3.86 10.72 40.34
C PRO A 6 4.57 11.54 39.24
N LEU A 7 5.77 11.13 38.86
CA LEU A 7 6.50 11.67 37.71
C LEU A 7 6.32 10.70 36.53
N SER A 8 5.81 11.21 35.43
CA SER A 8 5.68 10.46 34.17
C SER A 8 6.71 10.97 33.16
N THR A 9 7.46 10.04 32.55
CA THR A 9 8.41 10.34 31.47
C THR A 9 8.10 9.45 30.28
N GLY A 10 7.98 10.03 29.10
CA GLY A 10 7.78 9.33 27.83
C GLY A 10 8.93 9.57 26.88
N LEU A 11 9.46 8.52 26.25
CA LEU A 11 10.47 8.59 25.20
C LEU A 11 9.90 7.96 23.92
N SER A 12 9.98 8.67 22.80
CA SER A 12 9.56 8.16 21.49
C SER A 12 10.46 8.72 20.38
N ALA A 13 10.87 7.85 19.46
CA ALA A 13 11.58 8.27 18.25
C ALA A 13 10.64 8.81 17.16
N SER A 14 9.32 8.59 17.28
CA SER A 14 8.32 8.99 16.31
C SER A 14 6.98 9.31 16.99
N PRO A 15 6.88 10.42 17.71
CA PRO A 15 5.67 10.77 18.46
C PRO A 15 4.49 11.23 17.56
N GLY A 16 4.74 11.44 16.27
CA GLY A 16 3.79 11.93 15.27
C GLY A 16 4.47 12.90 14.32
N ASN A 17 3.83 13.18 13.18
CA ASN A 17 4.37 14.09 12.14
C ASN A 17 3.78 15.51 12.24
N ASP A 18 2.86 15.74 13.15
CA ASP A 18 2.20 17.03 13.37
C ASP A 18 2.07 17.36 14.85
N ILE A 19 1.97 18.64 15.13
CA ILE A 19 1.91 19.17 16.49
C ILE A 19 0.68 18.66 17.25
N GLU A 20 -0.45 18.49 16.56
CA GLU A 20 -1.70 18.02 17.19
C GLU A 20 -1.56 16.61 17.73
N SER A 21 -0.93 15.71 16.95
CA SER A 21 -0.63 14.33 17.39
C SER A 21 0.31 14.30 18.59
N ILE A 22 1.35 15.13 18.59
CA ILE A 22 2.31 15.23 19.71
C ILE A 22 1.61 15.75 20.98
N LEU A 23 0.79 16.80 20.86
CA LEU A 23 0.02 17.36 21.98
C LEU A 23 -1.00 16.35 22.52
N ALA A 24 -1.64 15.57 21.65
CA ALA A 24 -2.56 14.51 22.09
C ALA A 24 -1.83 13.46 22.93
N VAL A 25 -0.64 13.02 22.54
CA VAL A 25 0.18 12.11 23.34
C VAL A 25 0.57 12.73 24.68
N CYS A 26 1.04 13.98 24.70
CA CYS A 26 1.40 14.68 25.91
C CYS A 26 0.22 14.82 26.89
N ASN A 27 -0.96 15.16 26.38
CA ASN A 27 -2.17 15.29 27.18
C ASN A 27 -2.62 13.93 27.76
N ASN A 28 -2.59 12.87 26.95
CA ASN A 28 -2.97 11.52 27.40
C ASN A 28 -2.03 10.97 28.48
N LEU A 29 -0.77 11.37 28.45
CA LEU A 29 0.25 10.99 29.45
C LEU A 29 0.39 12.01 30.58
N SER A 30 -0.38 13.09 30.57
CA SER A 30 -0.28 14.21 31.54
C SER A 30 1.13 14.77 31.66
N LEU A 31 1.81 14.93 30.52
CA LEU A 31 3.15 15.50 30.46
C LEU A 31 3.06 17.03 30.49
N SER A 32 3.84 17.66 31.36
CA SER A 32 3.88 19.12 31.53
C SER A 32 4.93 19.82 30.68
N GLN A 33 5.91 19.08 30.19
CA GLN A 33 6.99 19.59 29.35
C GLN A 33 7.30 18.59 28.23
N THR A 34 7.71 19.10 27.08
CA THR A 34 8.09 18.29 25.91
C THR A 34 9.39 18.87 25.35
N GLU A 35 10.37 18.00 25.15
CA GLU A 35 11.61 18.30 24.43
C GLU A 35 11.61 17.53 23.12
N ILE A 36 11.86 18.22 22.03
CA ILE A 36 11.89 17.64 20.68
C ILE A 36 13.30 17.91 20.13
N LEU A 37 14.03 16.84 19.88
CA LEU A 37 15.35 16.89 19.26
C LEU A 37 15.25 16.38 17.81
N THR A 38 15.92 17.04 16.90
CA THR A 38 16.03 16.70 15.49
C THR A 38 17.46 16.29 15.13
N GLU A 39 17.67 15.74 13.95
CA GLU A 39 19.01 15.36 13.47
C GLU A 39 19.96 16.59 13.33
N GLU A 40 19.41 17.82 13.31
CA GLU A 40 20.18 19.06 13.20
C GLU A 40 20.65 19.59 14.55
N ASP A 41 20.08 19.10 15.66
CA ASP A 41 20.43 19.53 17.00
C ASP A 41 21.87 19.11 17.35
N ALA A 42 22.61 20.00 18.00
CA ALA A 42 24.03 19.81 18.31
C ALA A 42 24.32 18.53 19.12
N GLU A 43 23.36 18.08 19.91
CA GLU A 43 23.46 16.87 20.73
C GLU A 43 23.19 15.60 19.91
N VAL A 44 22.44 15.68 18.83
CA VAL A 44 22.03 14.55 17.97
C VAL A 44 22.93 14.43 16.74
N ALA A 45 23.31 15.56 16.14
CA ALA A 45 24.11 15.64 14.91
C ALA A 45 25.38 14.75 14.88
N PRO A 46 26.15 14.60 15.98
CA PRO A 46 27.32 13.72 16.00
C PRO A 46 26.96 12.22 15.84
N PHE A 47 25.73 11.83 16.16
CA PHE A 47 25.23 10.47 16.11
C PHE A 47 24.31 10.24 14.91
N ALA A 48 23.83 11.28 14.27
CA ALA A 48 23.05 11.22 13.05
C ALA A 48 23.97 10.91 11.85
N GLY A 49 23.82 9.75 11.27
CA GLY A 49 24.51 9.38 10.03
C GLY A 49 23.99 10.22 8.86
N LYS A 50 24.87 10.67 7.96
CA LYS A 50 24.45 11.30 6.70
C LYS A 50 23.72 10.27 5.83
N THR A 51 22.43 10.47 5.61
CA THR A 51 21.64 9.67 4.70
C THR A 51 21.83 10.19 3.27
N ASN A 52 22.34 9.37 2.38
CA ASN A 52 22.37 9.64 0.95
C ASN A 52 21.21 8.91 0.28
N ILE A 53 20.36 9.64 -0.45
CA ILE A 53 19.19 9.06 -1.13
C ILE A 53 19.47 8.98 -2.62
N GLU A 54 19.44 7.77 -3.17
CA GLU A 54 19.54 7.51 -4.58
C GLU A 54 18.23 6.93 -5.13
N TRP A 55 17.72 7.53 -6.22
CA TRP A 55 16.49 7.12 -6.87
C TRP A 55 16.76 6.23 -8.07
N VAL A 56 16.54 4.93 -7.93
CA VAL A 56 16.69 3.97 -9.04
C VAL A 56 15.35 3.72 -9.70
N ARG A 57 15.24 4.11 -10.98
CA ARG A 57 14.02 3.91 -11.78
C ARG A 57 14.10 2.60 -12.55
N VAL A 58 13.06 1.78 -12.42
CA VAL A 58 12.95 0.48 -13.09
C VAL A 58 11.74 0.49 -14.02
N ASN A 59 11.95 0.16 -15.28
CA ASN A 59 10.87 0.07 -16.26
C ASN A 59 10.09 -1.23 -16.10
N LEU A 60 8.78 -1.14 -16.26
CA LEU A 60 7.91 -2.31 -16.33
C LEU A 60 8.12 -3.07 -17.62
N SER A 61 7.91 -4.39 -17.60
CA SER A 61 7.88 -5.19 -18.82
C SER A 61 6.70 -4.79 -19.74
N PRO A 62 6.79 -5.00 -21.06
CA PRO A 62 5.70 -4.72 -21.99
C PRO A 62 4.38 -5.38 -21.57
N GLU A 63 4.44 -6.62 -21.08
CA GLU A 63 3.28 -7.38 -20.62
C GLU A 63 2.67 -6.76 -19.37
N ALA A 64 3.47 -6.33 -18.41
CA ALA A 64 3.00 -5.63 -17.22
C ALA A 64 2.33 -4.29 -17.58
N ILE A 65 2.89 -3.58 -18.58
CA ILE A 65 2.29 -2.34 -19.11
C ILE A 65 0.93 -2.63 -19.73
N GLU A 66 0.79 -3.70 -20.51
CA GLU A 66 -0.48 -4.10 -21.13
C GLU A 66 -1.54 -4.43 -20.07
N ILE A 67 -1.19 -5.26 -19.09
CA ILE A 67 -2.07 -5.62 -17.96
C ILE A 67 -2.50 -4.36 -17.18
N ARG A 68 -1.56 -3.48 -16.85
CA ARG A 68 -1.85 -2.20 -16.21
C ARG A 68 -2.82 -1.35 -17.01
N ASN A 69 -2.64 -1.27 -18.33
CA ASN A 69 -3.49 -0.48 -19.20
C ASN A 69 -4.92 -1.03 -19.26
N LEU A 70 -5.12 -2.34 -19.25
CA LEU A 70 -6.46 -2.95 -19.13
C LEU A 70 -7.16 -2.52 -17.84
N LEU A 71 -6.48 -2.58 -16.71
CA LEU A 71 -7.02 -2.16 -15.42
C LEU A 71 -7.28 -0.64 -15.37
N ARG A 72 -6.40 0.18 -15.95
CA ARG A 72 -6.62 1.63 -16.08
C ARG A 72 -7.83 1.96 -16.98
N ASN A 73 -8.04 1.22 -18.05
CA ASN A 73 -9.22 1.38 -18.90
C ASN A 73 -10.51 1.00 -18.14
N LEU A 74 -10.46 -0.05 -17.32
CA LEU A 74 -11.57 -0.39 -16.45
C LEU A 74 -11.85 0.72 -15.44
N MET A 75 -10.81 1.28 -14.81
CA MET A 75 -10.94 2.44 -13.90
C MET A 75 -11.62 3.61 -14.59
N LYS A 76 -11.18 3.98 -15.79
CA LYS A 76 -11.80 5.06 -16.58
C LYS A 76 -13.29 4.81 -16.86
N LYS A 77 -13.67 3.58 -17.20
CA LYS A 77 -15.09 3.21 -17.41
C LYS A 77 -15.91 3.42 -16.13
N ARG A 78 -15.40 3.01 -14.94
CA ARG A 78 -16.10 3.21 -13.67
C ARG A 78 -16.22 4.68 -13.29
N LEU A 79 -15.16 5.46 -13.49
CA LEU A 79 -15.18 6.90 -13.28
C LEU A 79 -16.19 7.61 -14.22
N SER A 80 -16.21 7.25 -15.50
CA SER A 80 -17.20 7.79 -16.44
C SER A 80 -18.64 7.49 -16.01
N ARG A 81 -18.91 6.28 -15.48
CA ARG A 81 -20.22 5.94 -14.94
C ARG A 81 -20.55 6.76 -13.69
N MET A 82 -19.60 6.94 -12.78
CA MET A 82 -19.80 7.82 -11.61
C MET A 82 -20.13 9.26 -12.03
N LYS A 83 -19.42 9.78 -13.04
CA LYS A 83 -19.72 11.11 -13.59
C LYS A 83 -21.13 11.21 -14.12
N SER A 84 -21.64 10.18 -14.84
CA SER A 84 -22.99 10.18 -15.41
C SER A 84 -24.11 10.14 -14.36
N ILE A 85 -23.81 9.75 -13.12
CA ILE A 85 -24.73 9.78 -11.97
C ILE A 85 -24.45 10.96 -11.02
N GLY A 86 -23.78 12.01 -11.51
CA GLY A 86 -23.63 13.27 -10.80
C GLY A 86 -22.49 13.35 -9.77
N ILE A 87 -21.54 12.40 -9.76
CA ILE A 87 -20.34 12.49 -8.92
C ILE A 87 -19.26 13.29 -9.63
N SER A 88 -18.72 14.31 -8.95
CA SER A 88 -17.55 15.05 -9.45
C SER A 88 -16.30 14.20 -9.39
N ILE A 89 -15.63 14.02 -10.54
CA ILE A 89 -14.46 13.17 -10.68
C ILE A 89 -13.19 14.01 -10.68
N PRO A 90 -12.12 13.57 -9.97
CA PRO A 90 -10.82 14.20 -10.07
C PRO A 90 -10.30 14.22 -11.51
N SER A 91 -9.65 15.31 -11.91
CA SER A 91 -9.06 15.47 -13.25
C SER A 91 -7.77 14.65 -13.45
N SER A 92 -7.23 14.06 -12.38
CA SER A 92 -6.01 13.26 -12.42
C SER A 92 -6.21 11.94 -13.17
N SER A 93 -5.19 11.54 -13.93
CA SER A 93 -5.15 10.25 -14.63
C SER A 93 -4.94 9.05 -13.69
N SER A 94 -4.52 9.30 -12.45
CA SER A 94 -4.35 8.30 -11.40
C SER A 94 -5.08 8.75 -10.13
N LEU A 95 -5.88 7.85 -9.54
CA LEU A 95 -6.57 8.14 -8.29
C LEU A 95 -5.62 7.99 -7.10
N SER A 96 -5.45 9.06 -6.33
CA SER A 96 -4.78 9.02 -5.02
C SER A 96 -5.72 8.47 -3.94
N GLU A 97 -5.20 8.17 -2.75
CA GLU A 97 -6.06 7.83 -1.59
C GLU A 97 -6.93 9.02 -1.18
N ARG A 98 -6.39 10.23 -1.30
CA ARG A 98 -7.14 11.47 -1.04
C ARG A 98 -8.32 11.63 -1.99
N ASP A 99 -8.13 11.32 -3.30
CA ASP A 99 -9.22 11.34 -4.28
C ASP A 99 -10.31 10.33 -3.92
N LEU A 100 -9.93 9.12 -3.50
CA LEU A 100 -10.89 8.11 -3.08
C LEU A 100 -11.68 8.52 -1.82
N GLN A 101 -11.02 9.16 -0.86
CA GLN A 101 -11.69 9.70 0.34
C GLN A 101 -12.66 10.83 -0.04
N GLN A 102 -12.26 11.73 -0.93
CA GLN A 102 -13.10 12.81 -1.42
C GLN A 102 -14.33 12.29 -2.17
N LEU A 103 -14.15 11.31 -3.05
CA LEU A 103 -15.26 10.61 -3.72
C LEU A 103 -16.20 9.97 -2.69
N ARG A 104 -15.66 9.33 -1.66
CA ARG A 104 -16.47 8.71 -0.58
C ARG A 104 -17.33 9.75 0.15
N SER A 105 -16.76 10.91 0.48
CA SER A 105 -17.51 11.99 1.14
C SER A 105 -18.64 12.54 0.26
N GLN A 106 -18.41 12.74 -1.04
CA GLN A 106 -19.44 13.17 -1.99
C GLN A 106 -20.58 12.15 -2.09
N ILE A 107 -20.23 10.85 -2.17
CA ILE A 107 -21.21 9.75 -2.23
C ILE A 107 -22.07 9.74 -0.95
N GLN A 108 -21.46 9.89 0.20
CA GLN A 108 -22.18 9.94 1.45
C GLN A 108 -23.17 11.11 1.50
N SER A 109 -22.75 12.29 1.08
CA SER A 109 -23.64 13.45 0.99
C SER A 109 -24.84 13.22 0.05
N GLN A 110 -24.68 12.50 -1.04
CA GLN A 110 -25.79 12.14 -1.93
C GLN A 110 -26.75 11.14 -1.29
N ILE A 111 -26.24 10.16 -0.57
CA ILE A 111 -27.07 9.18 0.16
C ILE A 111 -27.86 9.89 1.25
N ASP A 112 -27.24 10.78 2.02
CA ASP A 112 -27.86 11.54 3.09
C ASP A 112 -28.95 12.51 2.55
N ALA A 113 -28.77 13.00 1.32
CA ALA A 113 -29.78 13.79 0.60
C ALA A 113 -30.93 12.95 -0.01
N GLY A 114 -30.94 11.63 0.19
CA GLY A 114 -31.98 10.72 -0.31
C GLY A 114 -31.84 10.38 -1.80
N ASN A 115 -30.71 10.68 -2.43
CA ASN A 115 -30.50 10.35 -3.84
C ASN A 115 -30.23 8.85 -4.02
N GLY A 116 -31.10 8.13 -4.72
CA GLY A 116 -31.00 6.70 -4.98
C GLY A 116 -29.72 6.28 -5.72
N ASP A 117 -29.16 7.16 -6.55
CA ASP A 117 -27.90 6.92 -7.28
C ASP A 117 -26.68 6.82 -6.36
N GLY A 118 -26.78 7.32 -5.12
CA GLY A 118 -25.71 7.24 -4.12
C GLY A 118 -25.31 5.80 -3.80
N TYR A 119 -26.23 4.85 -3.80
CA TYR A 119 -25.91 3.43 -3.56
C TYR A 119 -25.18 2.80 -4.76
N GLU A 120 -25.52 3.19 -6.00
CA GLU A 120 -24.75 2.76 -7.17
C GLU A 120 -23.33 3.34 -7.13
N ALA A 121 -23.21 4.65 -6.82
CA ALA A 121 -21.92 5.32 -6.65
C ALA A 121 -21.04 4.65 -5.59
N LEU A 122 -21.63 4.24 -4.46
CA LEU A 122 -20.94 3.52 -3.40
C LEU A 122 -20.37 2.18 -3.88
N SER A 123 -21.15 1.45 -4.67
CA SER A 123 -20.73 0.19 -5.24
C SER A 123 -19.60 0.37 -6.28
N LEU A 124 -19.69 1.41 -7.13
CA LEU A 124 -18.63 1.80 -8.07
C LEU A 124 -17.34 2.22 -7.35
N HIS A 125 -17.47 2.97 -6.25
CA HIS A 125 -16.32 3.33 -5.41
C HIS A 125 -15.60 2.09 -4.85
N ALA A 126 -16.34 1.10 -4.38
CA ALA A 126 -15.77 -0.16 -3.92
C ALA A 126 -15.04 -0.92 -5.06
N GLU A 127 -15.55 -0.85 -6.30
CA GLU A 127 -14.85 -1.40 -7.47
C GLU A 127 -13.57 -0.61 -7.78
N LEU A 128 -13.61 0.73 -7.75
CA LEU A 128 -12.43 1.58 -7.99
C LEU A 128 -11.30 1.26 -7.03
N ARG A 129 -11.60 1.03 -5.74
CA ARG A 129 -10.60 0.60 -4.76
C ARG A 129 -9.96 -0.74 -5.15
N LYS A 130 -10.74 -1.72 -5.60
CA LYS A 130 -10.23 -3.02 -6.04
C LYS A 130 -9.36 -2.90 -7.28
N ILE A 131 -9.78 -2.09 -8.26
CA ILE A 131 -9.00 -1.82 -9.49
C ILE A 131 -7.68 -1.14 -9.14
N LYS A 132 -7.70 -0.13 -8.26
CA LYS A 132 -6.51 0.58 -7.82
C LYS A 132 -5.50 -0.35 -7.14
N VAL A 133 -5.97 -1.22 -6.26
CA VAL A 133 -5.12 -2.26 -5.65
C VAL A 133 -4.50 -3.16 -6.71
N GLY A 134 -5.27 -3.59 -7.71
CA GLY A 134 -4.75 -4.39 -8.83
C GLY A 134 -3.67 -3.66 -9.64
N ILE A 135 -3.87 -2.37 -9.93
CA ILE A 135 -2.87 -1.53 -10.61
C ILE A 135 -1.60 -1.43 -9.76
N ASN A 136 -1.75 -1.18 -8.45
CA ASN A 136 -0.61 -1.08 -7.53
C ASN A 136 0.22 -2.37 -7.52
N TYR A 137 -0.41 -3.55 -7.49
CA TYR A 137 0.31 -4.82 -7.58
C TYR A 137 1.18 -4.92 -8.83
N VAL A 138 0.66 -4.51 -9.99
CA VAL A 138 1.42 -4.55 -11.25
C VAL A 138 2.58 -3.54 -11.24
N GLU A 139 2.36 -2.35 -10.71
CA GLU A 139 3.34 -1.25 -10.76
C GLU A 139 4.43 -1.37 -9.70
N THR A 140 4.13 -1.95 -8.53
CA THR A 140 5.05 -1.92 -7.40
C THR A 140 5.55 -3.29 -6.97
N GLN A 141 4.79 -4.35 -7.20
CA GLN A 141 5.12 -5.68 -6.69
C GLN A 141 5.46 -6.68 -7.80
N SER A 142 4.45 -7.33 -8.40
CA SER A 142 4.66 -8.25 -9.53
C SER A 142 3.35 -8.60 -10.22
N VAL A 143 3.45 -9.16 -11.43
CA VAL A 143 2.31 -9.76 -12.15
C VAL A 143 1.77 -10.99 -11.39
N ASP A 144 2.65 -11.72 -10.72
CA ASP A 144 2.23 -12.87 -9.90
C ASP A 144 1.45 -12.43 -8.66
N ALA A 145 1.87 -11.38 -7.96
CA ALA A 145 1.12 -10.79 -6.85
C ALA A 145 -0.28 -10.31 -7.30
N LEU A 146 -0.40 -9.74 -8.51
CA LEU A 146 -1.70 -9.45 -9.11
C LEU A 146 -2.53 -10.73 -9.31
N ASN A 147 -1.95 -11.81 -9.84
CA ASN A 147 -2.66 -13.08 -10.03
C ASN A 147 -3.23 -13.61 -8.71
N GLN A 148 -2.42 -13.64 -7.67
CA GLN A 148 -2.86 -14.06 -6.34
C GLN A 148 -3.98 -13.16 -5.81
N TYR A 149 -3.87 -11.86 -5.99
CA TYR A 149 -4.92 -10.91 -5.63
C TYR A 149 -6.23 -11.20 -6.38
N LEU A 150 -6.18 -11.38 -7.70
CA LEU A 150 -7.37 -11.68 -8.51
C LEU A 150 -8.00 -13.04 -8.16
N GLU A 151 -7.20 -14.05 -7.79
CA GLU A 151 -7.73 -15.32 -7.29
C GLU A 151 -8.42 -15.14 -5.92
N ARG A 152 -7.81 -14.37 -5.00
CA ARG A 152 -8.47 -14.03 -3.72
C ARG A 152 -9.80 -13.30 -3.95
N GLN A 153 -9.85 -12.31 -4.86
CA GLN A 153 -11.10 -11.60 -5.19
C GLN A 153 -12.13 -12.54 -5.84
N LYS A 154 -11.70 -13.47 -6.69
CA LYS A 154 -12.59 -14.48 -7.30
C LYS A 154 -13.20 -15.40 -6.24
N ASN A 155 -12.39 -15.89 -5.31
CA ASN A 155 -12.88 -16.75 -4.22
C ASN A 155 -13.86 -15.99 -3.32
N ALA A 156 -13.52 -14.76 -2.94
CA ALA A 156 -14.40 -13.89 -2.16
C ALA A 156 -15.71 -13.56 -2.89
N SER A 157 -15.70 -13.46 -4.23
CA SER A 157 -16.91 -13.19 -5.02
C SER A 157 -17.89 -14.37 -5.09
N ARG A 158 -17.47 -15.57 -4.69
CA ARG A 158 -18.27 -16.81 -4.72
C ARG A 158 -18.89 -17.17 -3.38
N THR A 159 -18.52 -16.48 -2.30
CA THR A 159 -19.05 -16.74 -0.97
C THR A 159 -20.48 -16.23 -0.83
N SER A 160 -21.26 -16.87 0.02
CA SER A 160 -22.59 -16.37 0.42
C SER A 160 -22.43 -14.98 1.06
N GLY A 161 -23.11 -13.96 0.50
CA GLY A 161 -22.97 -12.57 0.96
C GLY A 161 -21.88 -11.76 0.23
N ALA A 162 -21.27 -12.30 -0.83
CA ALA A 162 -20.30 -11.57 -1.62
C ALA A 162 -20.83 -10.22 -2.14
N SER A 163 -20.01 -9.17 -2.01
CA SER A 163 -20.41 -7.84 -2.48
C SER A 163 -20.58 -7.80 -4.00
N LYS A 164 -21.63 -7.12 -4.48
CA LYS A 164 -21.88 -6.89 -5.92
C LYS A 164 -20.66 -6.27 -6.61
N ALA A 165 -19.91 -5.41 -5.92
CA ALA A 165 -18.69 -4.81 -6.41
C ALA A 165 -17.59 -5.85 -6.70
N ALA A 166 -17.40 -6.85 -5.82
CA ALA A 166 -16.43 -7.91 -6.04
C ALA A 166 -16.84 -8.79 -7.24
N GLN A 167 -18.10 -9.14 -7.34
CA GLN A 167 -18.63 -9.92 -8.45
C GLN A 167 -18.44 -9.19 -9.79
N ARG A 168 -18.84 -7.91 -9.89
CA ARG A 168 -18.69 -7.11 -11.10
C ARG A 168 -17.23 -6.90 -11.49
N PHE A 169 -16.34 -6.62 -10.52
CA PHE A 169 -14.92 -6.46 -10.77
C PHE A 169 -14.33 -7.72 -11.41
N ILE A 170 -14.61 -8.88 -10.84
CA ILE A 170 -14.05 -10.14 -11.34
C ILE A 170 -14.68 -10.58 -12.65
N SER A 171 -15.99 -10.35 -12.87
CA SER A 171 -16.68 -10.74 -14.11
C SER A 171 -16.43 -9.79 -15.28
N ASP A 172 -15.85 -8.60 -15.05
CA ASP A 172 -15.60 -7.63 -16.13
C ASP A 172 -14.62 -8.20 -17.16
N PRO A 173 -14.92 -8.09 -18.47
CA PRO A 173 -14.06 -8.61 -19.54
C PRO A 173 -12.61 -8.11 -19.46
N LEU A 174 -12.38 -6.84 -19.07
CA LEU A 174 -11.03 -6.29 -18.94
C LEU A 174 -10.27 -6.92 -17.77
N THR A 175 -10.95 -7.21 -16.66
CA THR A 175 -10.34 -7.96 -15.55
C THR A 175 -10.00 -9.39 -15.97
N GLN A 176 -10.88 -10.07 -16.71
CA GLN A 176 -10.64 -11.41 -17.19
C GLN A 176 -9.46 -11.45 -18.18
N GLN A 177 -9.38 -10.48 -19.07
CA GLN A 177 -8.27 -10.34 -20.00
C GLN A 177 -6.94 -10.07 -19.25
N ALA A 178 -6.95 -9.15 -18.30
CA ALA A 178 -5.78 -8.88 -17.45
C ALA A 178 -5.33 -10.14 -16.69
N LYS A 179 -6.27 -10.90 -16.14
CA LYS A 179 -6.00 -12.16 -15.45
C LYS A 179 -5.42 -13.23 -16.39
N HIS A 180 -5.95 -13.34 -17.60
CA HIS A 180 -5.42 -14.28 -18.60
C HIS A 180 -3.97 -13.96 -18.96
N LEU A 181 -3.68 -12.68 -19.26
CA LEU A 181 -2.32 -12.23 -19.55
C LEU A 181 -1.38 -12.44 -18.34
N ALA A 182 -1.84 -12.12 -17.14
CA ALA A 182 -1.05 -12.31 -15.93
C ALA A 182 -0.69 -13.78 -15.69
N LYS A 183 -1.58 -14.72 -15.98
CA LYS A 183 -1.29 -16.16 -15.89
C LYS A 183 -0.27 -16.63 -16.93
N LYS A 184 -0.29 -16.03 -18.12
CA LYS A 184 0.62 -16.38 -19.21
C LYS A 184 2.02 -15.86 -19.00
N HIS A 185 2.16 -14.74 -18.29
CA HIS A 185 3.43 -14.01 -18.10
C HIS A 185 3.88 -14.02 -16.64
N GLN A 186 4.12 -15.22 -16.10
CA GLN A 186 4.68 -15.41 -14.77
C GLN A 186 6.18 -15.06 -14.79
N ARG A 187 6.49 -13.78 -14.70
CA ARG A 187 7.86 -13.29 -14.54
C ARG A 187 7.97 -12.47 -13.27
N LEU A 188 9.10 -12.58 -12.61
CA LEU A 188 9.46 -11.71 -11.51
C LEU A 188 9.45 -10.25 -11.95
N HIS A 189 9.08 -9.36 -11.05
CA HIS A 189 9.13 -7.94 -11.33
C HIS A 189 10.57 -7.51 -11.60
N PRO A 190 10.83 -6.64 -12.60
CA PRO A 190 12.19 -6.18 -12.91
C PRO A 190 12.97 -5.59 -11.73
N LYS A 191 12.28 -5.06 -10.72
CA LYS A 191 12.87 -4.58 -9.47
C LYS A 191 13.66 -5.66 -8.72
N PHE A 192 13.30 -6.93 -8.82
CA PHE A 192 14.01 -8.01 -8.14
C PHE A 192 15.45 -8.11 -8.63
N GLU A 193 15.65 -8.08 -9.94
CA GLU A 193 16.99 -8.07 -10.54
C GLU A 193 17.76 -6.80 -10.18
N THR A 194 17.11 -5.65 -10.20
CA THR A 194 17.74 -4.38 -9.80
C THR A 194 18.19 -4.44 -8.35
N VAL A 195 17.34 -4.92 -7.43
CA VAL A 195 17.69 -5.09 -6.01
C VAL A 195 18.86 -6.07 -5.85
N ARG A 196 18.87 -7.18 -6.59
CA ARG A 196 19.96 -8.15 -6.57
C ARG A 196 21.30 -7.50 -6.96
N VAL A 197 21.31 -6.70 -8.04
CA VAL A 197 22.51 -6.00 -8.50
C VAL A 197 22.99 -4.99 -7.46
N LEU A 198 22.09 -4.15 -6.93
CA LEU A 198 22.43 -3.17 -5.89
C LEU A 198 23.00 -3.82 -4.62
N ILE A 199 22.40 -4.93 -4.17
CA ILE A 199 22.94 -5.68 -3.02
C ILE A 199 24.33 -6.23 -3.33
N ALA A 200 24.55 -6.77 -4.54
CA ALA A 200 25.85 -7.32 -4.93
C ALA A 200 26.93 -6.22 -4.99
N GLU A 201 26.57 -5.04 -5.47
CA GLU A 201 27.48 -3.88 -5.51
C GLU A 201 27.85 -3.43 -4.09
N GLU A 202 26.88 -3.23 -3.22
CA GLU A 202 27.10 -2.81 -1.83
C GLU A 202 27.95 -3.83 -1.04
N LEU A 203 27.64 -5.12 -1.15
CA LEU A 203 28.41 -6.18 -0.48
C LEU A 203 29.82 -6.36 -1.07
N GLY A 204 30.01 -6.02 -2.36
CA GLY A 204 31.31 -6.07 -3.01
C GLY A 204 32.24 -4.92 -2.66
N ILE A 205 31.69 -3.75 -2.34
CA ILE A 205 32.45 -2.52 -2.02
C ILE A 205 32.93 -2.52 -0.57
N ALA A 206 32.09 -2.97 0.36
CA ALA A 206 32.40 -2.91 1.78
C ALA A 206 32.15 -4.25 2.47
N GLY A 207 33.20 -4.95 2.84
CA GLY A 207 33.09 -6.20 3.62
C GLY A 207 32.37 -5.96 4.96
N GLY A 208 31.43 -6.84 5.30
CA GLY A 208 30.70 -6.79 6.58
C GLY A 208 29.49 -5.86 6.63
N VAL A 209 29.09 -5.28 5.51
CA VAL A 209 27.86 -4.46 5.40
C VAL A 209 26.61 -5.32 5.55
N ARG A 210 25.60 -4.77 6.22
CA ARG A 210 24.25 -5.34 6.28
C ARG A 210 23.32 -4.49 5.46
N VAL A 211 22.50 -5.14 4.60
CA VAL A 211 21.52 -4.49 3.75
C VAL A 211 20.12 -4.82 4.27
N ILE A 212 19.26 -3.82 4.38
CA ILE A 212 17.85 -3.98 4.71
C ILE A 212 17.02 -3.56 3.50
N VAL A 213 16.14 -4.45 3.03
CA VAL A 213 15.22 -4.17 1.94
C VAL A 213 13.80 -4.08 2.48
N PHE A 214 13.20 -2.89 2.43
CA PHE A 214 11.81 -2.69 2.83
C PHE A 214 10.87 -3.01 1.67
N THR A 215 9.80 -3.73 1.97
CA THR A 215 8.73 -4.06 1.01
C THR A 215 7.37 -3.65 1.56
N GLU A 216 6.44 -3.31 0.66
CA GLU A 216 5.09 -2.88 1.03
C GLU A 216 4.21 -4.05 1.52
N SER A 217 4.48 -5.29 1.09
CA SER A 217 3.66 -6.45 1.43
C SER A 217 4.50 -7.65 1.87
N ARG A 218 3.87 -8.50 2.70
CA ARG A 218 4.46 -9.76 3.13
C ARG A 218 4.72 -10.71 1.97
N ASP A 219 3.78 -10.79 1.03
CA ASP A 219 3.89 -11.65 -0.17
C ASP A 219 5.13 -11.24 -1.01
N THR A 220 5.41 -9.94 -1.12
CA THR A 220 6.62 -9.44 -1.80
C THR A 220 7.88 -9.76 -1.02
N ALA A 221 7.85 -9.64 0.32
CA ALA A 221 8.98 -10.01 1.16
C ALA A 221 9.32 -11.50 1.03
N ASP A 222 8.29 -12.37 1.01
CA ASP A 222 8.48 -13.82 0.81
C ASP A 222 9.12 -14.12 -0.54
N SER A 223 8.54 -13.59 -1.62
CA SER A 223 9.07 -13.78 -2.99
C SER A 223 10.49 -13.25 -3.15
N LEU A 224 10.79 -12.10 -2.54
CA LEU A 224 12.13 -11.51 -2.60
C LEU A 224 13.15 -12.33 -1.79
N THR A 225 12.77 -12.84 -0.62
CA THR A 225 13.60 -13.73 0.18
C THR A 225 13.91 -15.01 -0.59
N GLU A 226 12.91 -15.63 -1.20
CA GLU A 226 13.09 -16.83 -2.02
C GLU A 226 14.02 -16.57 -3.22
N PHE A 227 13.90 -15.39 -3.85
CA PHE A 227 14.73 -14.99 -4.98
C PHE A 227 16.20 -14.72 -4.59
N LEU A 228 16.43 -14.11 -3.43
CA LEU A 228 17.78 -13.70 -2.99
C LEU A 228 18.53 -14.78 -2.23
N SER A 229 17.84 -15.64 -1.48
CA SER A 229 18.48 -16.63 -0.59
C SER A 229 19.42 -17.62 -1.28
N PRO A 230 19.28 -18.00 -2.57
CA PRO A 230 20.28 -18.82 -3.25
C PRO A 230 21.62 -18.11 -3.49
N ILE A 231 21.66 -16.77 -3.40
CA ILE A 231 22.83 -15.95 -3.73
C ILE A 231 23.42 -15.28 -2.49
N PHE A 232 22.55 -14.82 -1.59
CA PHE A 232 22.94 -14.08 -0.38
C PHE A 232 22.30 -14.72 0.87
N PRO A 233 23.01 -14.75 2.02
CA PRO A 233 22.38 -15.06 3.30
C PRO A 233 21.27 -14.04 3.58
N THR A 234 20.01 -14.48 3.47
CA THR A 234 18.85 -13.60 3.53
C THR A 234 17.85 -14.11 4.55
N GLU A 235 17.39 -13.22 5.42
CA GLU A 235 16.33 -13.51 6.39
C GLU A 235 15.17 -12.53 6.22
N ARG A 236 13.96 -13.05 6.42
CA ARG A 236 12.75 -12.26 6.40
C ARG A 236 12.42 -11.73 7.79
N PHE A 237 12.20 -10.43 7.88
CA PHE A 237 11.67 -9.78 9.06
C PHE A 237 10.31 -9.14 8.78
N VAL A 238 9.26 -9.57 9.50
CA VAL A 238 7.91 -9.03 9.37
C VAL A 238 7.34 -8.72 10.75
N GLY A 239 6.59 -7.62 10.86
CA GLY A 239 5.91 -7.24 12.08
C GLY A 239 4.90 -8.33 12.53
N GLN A 240 4.86 -8.58 13.82
CA GLN A 240 3.92 -9.50 14.46
C GLN A 240 2.52 -8.85 14.52
N THR A 241 1.78 -8.84 13.42
CA THR A 241 0.33 -8.71 13.51
C THR A 241 -0.24 -10.11 13.53
N THR A 242 -0.74 -10.52 14.68
CA THR A 242 -1.52 -11.74 14.86
C THR A 242 -2.67 -11.73 13.86
N ARG A 243 -2.67 -12.68 12.91
CA ARG A 243 -3.88 -13.07 12.21
C ARG A 243 -4.66 -14.03 13.12
N ASP A 244 -5.08 -13.55 14.28
CA ASP A 244 -6.04 -14.27 15.09
C ASP A 244 -7.45 -13.90 14.62
N GLY A 245 -7.90 -14.64 13.64
CA GLY A 245 -9.29 -14.82 13.26
C GLY A 245 -9.68 -16.29 13.43
N SER A 246 -9.27 -16.94 14.51
CA SER A 246 -9.87 -18.17 15.01
C SER A 246 -10.57 -17.87 16.30
N SER A 247 -11.76 -17.33 16.23
CA SER A 247 -12.73 -17.47 17.30
C SER A 247 -13.27 -18.89 17.25
N GLY A 248 -13.02 -19.68 18.29
CA GLY A 248 -13.76 -20.87 18.62
C GLY A 248 -15.24 -20.58 18.88
#